data_645ece2bb27c1bc39f4ff363c4651c9f
#
_entry.id   645ece2bb27c1bc39f4ff363c4651c9f
#
_cell.length_a   1.000
_cell.length_b   1.000
_cell.length_c   1.000
_cell.angle_alpha   90.00
_cell.angle_beta   90.00
_cell.angle_gamma   90.00
#
_symmetry.space_group_name_H-M   'P 1'
#
loop_
_entity.id
_entity.type
_entity.pdbx_description
1 polymer ?
#
loop_
_entity_poly.entity_id
_entity_poly.type
_entity_poly.pdbx_seq_one_letter_code
_entity_poly.pdbx_strand_id
1 'polypeptide(L)'
;VPDGNDYIILDRCAGTGNLEAALIGLTDKNGDELIEHCVVSTYEYYEYKVLSERIGDKVRDIIPPSEANVVYENGKVANADAMSKEFIENPLIKRYVDDDKCTIILFENPPYRDAGASDSENTKGFKNFVNSEMLKESLSNKTVAYDLANMFIWSGYKYYLRQSTDSYIVFSPIKYWKMHQLSAKKCID
;
A
#
# COMPACT_ATOMS: atom_id res chain seq x y z
N VAL A 1 -11.02 -15.06 -5.61
CA VAL A 1 -10.50 -15.81 -4.46
C VAL A 1 -10.95 -17.27 -4.63
N PRO A 2 -10.05 -18.27 -4.49
CA PRO A 2 -10.43 -19.68 -4.50
C PRO A 2 -11.41 -20.04 -3.38
N ASP A 3 -12.26 -21.05 -3.60
CA ASP A 3 -13.22 -21.49 -2.59
C ASP A 3 -12.49 -22.06 -1.37
N GLY A 4 -12.90 -21.62 -0.18
CA GLY A 4 -12.31 -22.03 1.09
C GLY A 4 -11.03 -21.29 1.49
N ASN A 5 -10.54 -20.37 0.65
CA ASN A 5 -9.43 -19.49 1.00
C ASN A 5 -9.95 -18.16 1.57
N ASP A 6 -9.17 -17.59 2.48
CA ASP A 6 -9.38 -16.23 2.99
C ASP A 6 -8.82 -15.21 1.98
N TYR A 7 -9.13 -13.93 2.20
CA TYR A 7 -8.53 -12.82 1.46
C TYR A 7 -8.48 -11.55 2.31
N ILE A 8 -7.56 -10.68 1.98
CA ILE A 8 -7.55 -9.31 2.50
C ILE A 8 -7.54 -8.30 1.37
N ILE A 9 -8.13 -7.15 1.66
CA ILE A 9 -8.06 -5.93 0.86
C ILE A 9 -7.07 -5.01 1.58
N LEU A 10 -5.84 -4.91 1.06
CA LEU A 10 -4.76 -4.17 1.70
C LEU A 10 -4.60 -2.79 1.06
N ASP A 11 -4.76 -1.74 1.88
CA ASP A 11 -4.40 -0.36 1.52
C ASP A 11 -3.31 0.17 2.46
N ARG A 12 -2.13 0.40 1.89
CA ARG A 12 -0.95 0.90 2.61
C ARG A 12 -0.89 2.43 2.69
N CYS A 13 -1.87 3.11 2.09
CA CYS A 13 -1.96 4.57 2.02
C CYS A 13 -3.41 5.07 2.08
N ALA A 14 -4.20 4.47 2.94
CA ALA A 14 -5.66 4.66 3.06
C ALA A 14 -6.09 6.12 3.35
N GLY A 15 -5.15 6.98 3.76
CA GLY A 15 -5.46 8.35 4.13
C GLY A 15 -6.54 8.41 5.22
N THR A 16 -7.67 9.03 4.94
CA THR A 16 -8.82 9.10 5.86
C THR A 16 -9.86 8.00 5.64
N GLY A 17 -9.53 6.94 4.88
CA GLY A 17 -10.40 5.79 4.65
C GLY A 17 -11.53 6.01 3.65
N ASN A 18 -11.31 6.82 2.62
CA ASN A 18 -12.37 7.11 1.64
C ASN A 18 -12.64 5.93 0.69
N LEU A 19 -11.60 5.19 0.29
CA LEU A 19 -11.77 4.00 -0.55
C LEU A 19 -12.51 2.90 0.21
N GLU A 20 -12.10 2.63 1.44
CA GLU A 20 -12.68 1.61 2.30
C GLU A 20 -14.13 1.94 2.67
N ALA A 21 -14.42 3.21 2.95
CA ALA A 21 -15.79 3.65 3.25
C ALA A 21 -16.75 3.39 2.08
N ALA A 22 -16.26 3.35 0.84
CA ALA A 22 -17.07 3.01 -0.33
C ALA A 22 -17.39 1.51 -0.41
N LEU A 23 -16.73 0.66 0.37
CA LEU A 23 -16.97 -0.78 0.46
C LEU A 23 -18.05 -1.13 1.50
N ILE A 24 -18.46 -0.19 2.34
CA ILE A 24 -19.51 -0.41 3.36
C ILE A 24 -20.82 -0.82 2.68
N GLY A 25 -21.42 -1.92 3.15
CA GLY A 25 -22.66 -2.46 2.59
C GLY A 25 -22.49 -3.22 1.28
N LEU A 26 -21.27 -3.34 0.76
CA LEU A 26 -20.96 -4.26 -0.33
C LEU A 26 -20.51 -5.61 0.24
N THR A 27 -21.03 -6.69 -0.33
CA THR A 27 -20.73 -8.04 0.12
C THR A 27 -20.02 -8.85 -0.96
N ASP A 28 -19.25 -9.83 -0.53
CA ASP A 28 -18.67 -10.82 -1.40
C ASP A 28 -19.69 -11.93 -1.78
N LYS A 29 -19.23 -12.96 -2.51
CA LYS A 29 -20.08 -14.10 -2.94
C LYS A 29 -20.62 -14.95 -1.76
N ASN A 30 -20.01 -14.86 -0.58
CA ASN A 30 -20.39 -15.58 0.63
C ASN A 30 -21.37 -14.77 1.50
N GLY A 31 -21.55 -13.49 1.21
CA GLY A 31 -22.36 -12.54 1.97
C GLY A 31 -21.59 -11.77 3.04
N ASP A 32 -20.26 -11.93 3.12
CA ASP A 32 -19.42 -11.21 4.07
C ASP A 32 -19.16 -9.78 3.55
N GLU A 33 -19.20 -8.78 4.43
CA GLU A 33 -18.96 -7.38 4.03
C GLU A 33 -17.50 -7.18 3.59
N LEU A 34 -17.29 -6.53 2.43
CA LEU A 34 -15.94 -6.31 1.89
C LEU A 34 -15.05 -5.49 2.82
N ILE A 35 -15.64 -4.55 3.58
CA ILE A 35 -14.87 -3.73 4.52
C ILE A 35 -14.27 -4.56 5.66
N GLU A 36 -14.90 -5.65 6.07
CA GLU A 36 -14.39 -6.56 7.12
C GLU A 36 -13.13 -7.33 6.69
N HIS A 37 -12.80 -7.31 5.40
CA HIS A 37 -11.57 -7.85 4.85
C HIS A 37 -10.47 -6.79 4.67
N CYS A 38 -10.75 -5.51 4.94
CA CYS A 38 -9.77 -4.45 4.78
C CYS A 38 -8.70 -4.48 5.87
N VAL A 39 -7.44 -4.37 5.44
CA VAL A 39 -6.27 -4.13 6.29
C VAL A 39 -5.67 -2.81 5.81
N VAL A 40 -5.64 -1.82 6.70
CA VAL A 40 -5.40 -0.43 6.29
C VAL A 40 -4.27 0.22 7.08
N SER A 41 -3.56 1.12 6.42
CA SER A 41 -2.54 1.96 7.07
C SER A 41 -2.48 3.34 6.45
N THR A 42 -2.05 4.32 7.23
CA THR A 42 -1.71 5.65 6.75
C THR A 42 -0.57 6.24 7.56
N TYR A 43 0.29 7.02 6.88
CA TYR A 43 1.53 7.53 7.46
C TYR A 43 1.34 8.81 8.26
N GLU A 44 0.38 9.67 7.86
CA GLU A 44 0.10 10.93 8.53
C GLU A 44 -0.74 10.69 9.80
N TYR A 45 -0.28 11.19 10.95
CA TYR A 45 -0.99 10.99 12.23
C TYR A 45 -2.41 11.56 12.25
N TYR A 46 -2.60 12.71 11.61
CA TYR A 46 -3.93 13.30 11.48
C TYR A 46 -4.89 12.38 10.72
N GLU A 47 -4.43 11.84 9.58
CA GLU A 47 -5.22 10.90 8.78
C GLU A 47 -5.50 9.62 9.54
N TYR A 48 -4.49 9.10 10.26
CA TYR A 48 -4.62 7.90 11.09
C TYR A 48 -5.74 8.05 12.15
N LYS A 49 -5.82 9.21 12.82
CA LYS A 49 -6.90 9.47 13.78
C LYS A 49 -8.28 9.45 13.12
N VAL A 50 -8.42 10.14 11.98
CA VAL A 50 -9.68 10.17 11.23
C VAL A 50 -10.04 8.78 10.72
N LEU A 51 -9.07 8.04 10.18
CA LEU A 51 -9.24 6.66 9.72
C LEU A 51 -9.76 5.76 10.84
N SER A 52 -9.09 5.79 12.01
CA SER A 52 -9.45 4.98 13.17
C SER A 52 -10.85 5.30 13.70
N GLU A 53 -11.20 6.58 13.81
CA GLU A 53 -12.51 7.01 14.28
C GLU A 53 -13.64 6.68 13.29
N ARG A 54 -13.35 6.70 11.99
CA ARG A 54 -14.36 6.56 10.95
C ARG A 54 -14.70 5.12 10.62
N ILE A 55 -13.69 4.25 10.53
CA ILE A 55 -13.85 2.87 10.06
C ILE A 55 -13.08 1.85 10.89
N GLY A 56 -12.41 2.26 11.96
CA GLY A 56 -11.53 1.38 12.73
C GLY A 56 -12.23 0.16 13.34
N ASP A 57 -13.52 0.30 13.65
CA ASP A 57 -14.38 -0.76 14.17
C ASP A 57 -14.96 -1.68 13.08
N LYS A 58 -14.75 -1.35 11.79
CA LYS A 58 -15.32 -2.07 10.64
C LYS A 58 -14.29 -2.86 9.86
N VAL A 59 -13.05 -2.40 9.86
CA VAL A 59 -11.96 -3.04 9.12
C VAL A 59 -11.36 -4.20 9.91
N ARG A 60 -10.73 -5.14 9.22
CA ARG A 60 -10.06 -6.29 9.84
C ARG A 60 -8.90 -5.86 10.72
N ASP A 61 -8.06 -4.97 10.22
CA ASP A 61 -6.90 -4.42 10.97
C ASP A 61 -6.58 -3.00 10.53
N ILE A 62 -6.14 -2.19 11.50
CA ILE A 62 -5.41 -0.94 11.27
C ILE A 62 -3.96 -1.13 11.68
N ILE A 63 -3.04 -0.59 10.92
CA ILE A 63 -1.60 -0.69 11.19
C ILE A 63 -1.00 0.71 11.40
N PRO A 64 -0.49 0.99 12.61
CA PRO A 64 -0.53 0.17 13.83
C PRO A 64 -1.94 0.03 14.39
N PRO A 65 -2.22 -1.00 15.22
CA PRO A 65 -3.54 -1.17 15.84
C PRO A 65 -3.95 0.05 16.65
N SER A 66 -5.24 0.42 16.60
CA SER A 66 -5.78 1.60 17.32
C SER A 66 -5.66 1.51 18.84
N GLU A 67 -5.61 0.30 19.38
CA GLU A 67 -5.43 0.03 20.81
C GLU A 67 -3.97 0.16 21.27
N ALA A 68 -3.02 0.17 20.34
CA ALA A 68 -1.63 0.41 20.66
C ALA A 68 -1.43 1.88 21.06
N ASN A 69 -0.47 2.12 21.96
CA ASN A 69 0.02 3.47 22.19
C ASN A 69 0.74 3.94 20.91
N VAL A 70 -0.02 4.53 20.00
CA VAL A 70 0.50 4.97 18.71
C VAL A 70 1.51 6.08 18.92
N VAL A 71 2.76 5.77 18.64
CA VAL A 71 3.85 6.73 18.69
C VAL A 71 3.90 7.50 17.39
N TYR A 72 3.97 8.82 17.48
CA TYR A 72 4.16 9.67 16.31
C TYR A 72 5.31 10.65 16.54
N GLU A 73 6.00 10.97 15.47
CA GLU A 73 7.07 11.95 15.45
C GLU A 73 6.92 12.84 14.21
N ASN A 74 7.04 14.14 14.39
CA ASN A 74 6.90 15.12 13.30
C ASN A 74 5.59 14.96 12.49
N GLY A 75 4.48 14.63 13.17
CA GLY A 75 3.19 14.42 12.54
C GLY A 75 3.02 13.10 11.78
N LYS A 76 3.99 12.18 11.87
CA LYS A 76 3.96 10.85 11.24
C LYS A 76 3.73 9.76 12.26
N VAL A 77 3.07 8.69 11.83
CA VAL A 77 2.82 7.51 12.67
C VAL A 77 4.03 6.58 12.58
N ALA A 78 4.59 6.20 13.73
CA ALA A 78 5.71 5.28 13.76
C ALA A 78 5.31 3.91 13.18
N ASN A 79 6.20 3.31 12.40
CA ASN A 79 6.03 2.02 11.73
C ASN A 79 4.87 1.95 10.71
N ALA A 80 4.33 3.11 10.28
CA ALA A 80 3.30 3.19 9.25
C ALA A 80 3.81 3.70 7.89
N ASP A 81 5.12 3.91 7.74
CA ASP A 81 5.73 4.25 6.46
C ASP A 81 5.77 3.01 5.56
N ALA A 82 4.86 2.94 4.59
CA ALA A 82 4.75 1.85 3.63
C ALA A 82 6.04 1.61 2.81
N MET A 83 6.95 2.60 2.76
CA MET A 83 8.22 2.51 2.06
C MET A 83 9.38 2.06 2.97
N SER A 84 9.12 1.78 4.25
CA SER A 84 10.10 1.30 5.21
C SER A 84 10.19 -0.23 5.23
N LYS A 85 11.35 -0.74 5.68
CA LYS A 85 11.54 -2.17 5.92
C LYS A 85 10.67 -2.65 7.08
N GLU A 86 10.55 -1.85 8.11
CA GLU A 86 9.76 -2.11 9.32
C GLU A 86 8.29 -2.35 8.98
N PHE A 87 7.72 -1.58 8.05
CA PHE A 87 6.35 -1.78 7.59
C PHE A 87 6.20 -3.06 6.76
N ILE A 88 7.12 -3.31 5.82
CA ILE A 88 7.08 -4.49 4.94
C ILE A 88 7.20 -5.79 5.78
N GLU A 89 8.03 -5.76 6.83
CA GLU A 89 8.25 -6.90 7.73
C GLU A 89 7.29 -6.90 8.94
N ASN A 90 6.29 -6.02 8.98
CA ASN A 90 5.35 -5.94 10.09
C ASN A 90 4.60 -7.28 10.27
N PRO A 91 4.63 -7.89 11.48
CA PRO A 91 3.98 -9.18 11.72
C PRO A 91 2.48 -9.20 11.42
N LEU A 92 1.78 -8.06 11.58
CA LEU A 92 0.35 -7.96 11.26
C LEU A 92 0.08 -8.06 9.76
N ILE A 93 1.03 -7.66 8.91
CA ILE A 93 0.94 -7.81 7.46
C ILE A 93 1.45 -9.18 7.05
N LYS A 94 2.60 -9.58 7.60
CA LYS A 94 3.26 -10.84 7.25
C LYS A 94 2.39 -12.06 7.50
N ARG A 95 1.56 -12.07 8.54
CA ARG A 95 0.64 -13.18 8.80
C ARG A 95 -0.31 -13.48 7.63
N TYR A 96 -0.68 -12.46 6.83
CA TYR A 96 -1.49 -12.63 5.62
C TYR A 96 -0.63 -12.91 4.40
N VAL A 97 0.45 -12.14 4.25
CA VAL A 97 1.35 -12.24 3.10
C VAL A 97 2.05 -13.61 3.07
N ASP A 98 2.35 -14.25 4.18
CA ASP A 98 3.03 -15.55 4.24
C ASP A 98 2.07 -16.75 4.29
N ASP A 99 0.76 -16.51 4.30
CA ASP A 99 -0.26 -17.57 4.26
C ASP A 99 -0.68 -17.85 2.81
N ASP A 100 -0.33 -19.02 2.30
CA ASP A 100 -0.70 -19.48 0.95
C ASP A 100 -2.21 -19.63 0.73
N LYS A 101 -3.00 -19.65 1.80
CA LYS A 101 -4.47 -19.70 1.75
C LYS A 101 -5.12 -18.34 1.85
N CYS A 102 -4.33 -17.28 1.94
CA CYS A 102 -4.82 -15.90 1.95
C CYS A 102 -4.49 -15.21 0.63
N THR A 103 -5.50 -14.78 -0.12
CA THR A 103 -5.33 -13.96 -1.32
C THR A 103 -5.14 -12.50 -0.94
N ILE A 104 -4.15 -11.86 -1.51
CA ILE A 104 -3.88 -10.42 -1.30
C ILE A 104 -4.48 -9.61 -2.44
N ILE A 105 -5.36 -8.67 -2.11
CA ILE A 105 -5.89 -7.68 -3.04
C ILE A 105 -5.36 -6.31 -2.60
N LEU A 106 -4.34 -5.80 -3.29
CA LEU A 106 -3.93 -4.41 -3.09
C LEU A 106 -4.98 -3.49 -3.69
N PHE A 107 -5.47 -2.53 -2.89
CA PHE A 107 -6.54 -1.61 -3.28
C PHE A 107 -6.16 -0.20 -2.83
N GLU A 108 -5.49 0.57 -3.69
CA GLU A 108 -4.75 1.75 -3.28
C GLU A 108 -4.94 2.95 -4.20
N ASN A 109 -4.89 4.13 -3.61
CA ASN A 109 -4.72 5.41 -4.29
C ASN A 109 -3.41 6.07 -3.81
N PRO A 110 -2.25 5.65 -4.34
CA PRO A 110 -0.95 6.12 -3.86
C PRO A 110 -0.80 7.64 -3.99
N PRO A 111 -0.04 8.29 -3.10
CA PRO A 111 0.25 9.71 -3.22
C PRO A 111 1.06 10.01 -4.49
N TYR A 112 0.51 10.87 -5.34
CA TYR A 112 1.13 11.31 -6.58
C TYR A 112 1.89 12.63 -6.34
N ARG A 113 3.17 12.54 -6.01
CA ARG A 113 4.06 13.70 -6.04
C ARG A 113 4.82 13.69 -7.35
N ASP A 114 4.56 14.70 -8.19
CA ASP A 114 5.53 15.05 -9.21
C ASP A 114 6.79 15.53 -8.48
N ALA A 115 7.90 14.86 -8.68
CA ALA A 115 9.20 15.46 -8.44
C ALA A 115 9.31 16.60 -9.46
N GLY A 116 8.75 17.76 -9.10
CA GLY A 116 8.78 18.93 -9.95
C GLY A 116 10.23 19.24 -10.30
N ALA A 117 10.50 19.59 -11.54
CA ALA A 117 11.82 19.91 -12.06
C ALA A 117 12.51 21.10 -11.32
N SER A 118 11.84 21.74 -10.36
CA SER A 118 12.36 22.82 -9.52
C SER A 118 12.96 22.37 -8.19
N ASP A 119 12.80 21.10 -7.78
CA ASP A 119 13.27 20.59 -6.51
C ASP A 119 14.52 19.71 -6.66
N SER A 120 15.56 20.23 -7.27
CA SER A 120 16.88 19.58 -7.29
C SER A 120 17.47 19.38 -5.87
N GLU A 121 16.95 20.07 -4.86
CA GLU A 121 17.28 19.83 -3.45
C GLU A 121 16.36 18.79 -2.79
N ASN A 122 15.11 18.64 -3.23
CA ASN A 122 14.14 17.68 -2.67
C ASN A 122 14.26 16.27 -3.27
N THR A 123 14.89 16.07 -4.41
CA THR A 123 15.26 14.74 -4.90
C THR A 123 16.27 14.02 -4.00
N LYS A 124 16.94 14.73 -3.10
CA LYS A 124 17.74 14.13 -2.02
C LYS A 124 16.88 13.57 -0.87
N GLY A 125 15.56 13.83 -0.84
CA GLY A 125 14.67 13.55 0.29
C GLY A 125 14.05 12.16 0.32
N PHE A 126 13.93 11.43 -0.80
CA PHE A 126 13.34 10.10 -0.81
C PHE A 126 14.39 8.97 -0.67
N LYS A 127 15.20 9.05 0.37
CA LYS A 127 16.06 7.93 0.77
C LYS A 127 15.29 7.05 1.74
N ASN A 128 14.42 6.19 1.20
CA ASN A 128 13.76 5.16 1.96
C ASN A 128 14.26 3.77 1.52
N PHE A 129 13.79 2.72 2.20
CA PHE A 129 14.19 1.35 1.91
C PHE A 129 13.78 0.93 0.48
N VAL A 130 12.52 1.16 0.09
CA VAL A 130 12.01 0.77 -1.24
C VAL A 130 12.78 1.48 -2.35
N ASN A 131 13.03 2.79 -2.25
CA ASN A 131 13.85 3.52 -3.21
C ASN A 131 15.24 2.89 -3.38
N SER A 132 15.88 2.54 -2.26
CA SER A 132 17.21 1.92 -2.27
C SER A 132 17.22 0.57 -2.97
N GLU A 133 16.18 -0.26 -2.76
CA GLU A 133 16.03 -1.56 -3.40
C GLU A 133 15.74 -1.42 -4.91
N MET A 134 14.85 -0.51 -5.31
CA MET A 134 14.59 -0.20 -6.72
C MET A 134 15.85 0.21 -7.47
N LEU A 135 16.71 1.03 -6.85
CA LEU A 135 17.97 1.46 -7.46
C LEU A 135 18.97 0.33 -7.65
N LYS A 136 18.93 -0.73 -6.83
CA LYS A 136 19.76 -1.93 -6.97
C LYS A 136 19.34 -2.81 -8.16
N GLU A 137 18.08 -2.77 -8.57
CA GLU A 137 17.54 -3.60 -9.66
C GLU A 137 17.93 -3.09 -11.07
N SER A 138 18.91 -2.21 -11.20
CA SER A 138 19.44 -1.76 -12.50
C SER A 138 18.37 -1.23 -13.46
N LEU A 139 17.44 -0.42 -12.95
CA LEU A 139 16.42 0.21 -13.77
C LEU A 139 17.06 1.05 -14.87
N SER A 140 16.57 0.92 -16.09
CA SER A 140 17.04 1.70 -17.25
C SER A 140 16.88 3.20 -17.05
N ASN A 141 15.90 3.60 -16.25
CA ASN A 141 15.67 5.00 -15.85
C ASN A 141 15.59 5.10 -14.32
N LYS A 142 16.66 5.60 -13.70
CA LYS A 142 16.73 5.77 -12.24
C LYS A 142 15.73 6.78 -11.69
N THR A 143 15.21 7.70 -12.51
CA THR A 143 14.22 8.69 -12.04
C THR A 143 12.91 8.03 -11.61
N VAL A 144 12.59 6.85 -12.14
CA VAL A 144 11.43 6.05 -11.75
C VAL A 144 11.45 5.71 -10.25
N ALA A 145 12.63 5.46 -9.70
CA ALA A 145 12.80 5.12 -8.28
C ALA A 145 12.60 6.31 -7.32
N TYR A 146 12.47 7.52 -7.83
CA TYR A 146 12.21 8.73 -7.02
C TYR A 146 10.77 9.21 -7.08
N ASP A 147 9.90 8.52 -7.80
CA ASP A 147 8.47 8.79 -7.83
C ASP A 147 7.76 7.88 -6.82
N LEU A 148 7.02 8.50 -5.90
CA LEU A 148 6.41 7.77 -4.79
C LEU A 148 5.34 6.77 -5.25
N ALA A 149 4.55 7.10 -6.26
CA ALA A 149 3.55 6.17 -6.80
C ALA A 149 4.22 4.95 -7.45
N ASN A 150 5.36 5.16 -8.14
CA ASN A 150 6.14 4.04 -8.68
C ASN A 150 6.71 3.15 -7.58
N MET A 151 7.13 3.73 -6.44
CA MET A 151 7.58 2.94 -5.28
C MET A 151 6.44 2.09 -4.71
N PHE A 152 5.22 2.62 -4.61
CA PHE A 152 4.04 1.87 -4.19
C PHE A 152 3.76 0.70 -5.14
N ILE A 153 3.73 0.95 -6.44
CA ILE A 153 3.46 -0.08 -7.45
C ILE A 153 4.55 -1.16 -7.40
N TRP A 154 5.83 -0.75 -7.46
CA TRP A 154 6.95 -1.69 -7.44
C TRP A 154 6.99 -2.53 -6.16
N SER A 155 6.85 -1.90 -4.99
CA SER A 155 6.85 -2.62 -3.71
C SER A 155 5.64 -3.54 -3.56
N GLY A 156 4.50 -3.18 -4.14
CA GLY A 156 3.32 -4.03 -4.23
C GLY A 156 3.63 -5.38 -4.87
N TYR A 157 4.20 -5.35 -6.07
CA TYR A 157 4.61 -6.56 -6.78
C TYR A 157 5.78 -7.29 -6.11
N LYS A 158 6.70 -6.56 -5.50
CA LYS A 158 7.91 -7.16 -4.93
C LYS A 158 7.66 -7.91 -3.63
N TYR A 159 6.79 -7.40 -2.77
CA TYR A 159 6.69 -7.85 -1.38
C TYR A 159 5.33 -8.42 -0.99
N TYR A 160 4.26 -8.13 -1.74
CA TYR A 160 2.90 -8.49 -1.33
C TYR A 160 2.20 -9.44 -2.28
N LEU A 161 2.35 -9.27 -3.59
CA LEU A 161 1.71 -10.13 -4.58
C LEU A 161 2.62 -11.33 -4.89
N ARG A 162 2.21 -12.53 -4.45
CA ARG A 162 3.06 -13.74 -4.47
C ARG A 162 2.47 -14.88 -5.28
N GLN A 163 1.17 -14.90 -5.40
CA GLN A 163 0.46 -15.99 -6.04
C GLN A 163 -0.47 -15.48 -7.15
N SER A 164 -0.84 -16.38 -8.07
CA SER A 164 -1.65 -16.01 -9.25
C SER A 164 -3.06 -15.51 -8.92
N THR A 165 -3.53 -15.72 -7.70
CA THR A 165 -4.80 -15.21 -7.20
C THR A 165 -4.72 -13.79 -6.67
N ASP A 166 -3.52 -13.32 -6.36
CA ASP A 166 -3.31 -11.95 -5.86
C ASP A 166 -3.57 -10.94 -6.97
N SER A 167 -4.00 -9.75 -6.59
CA SER A 167 -4.33 -8.70 -7.55
C SER A 167 -4.02 -7.30 -7.03
N TYR A 168 -3.87 -6.35 -7.96
CA TYR A 168 -3.63 -4.95 -7.65
C TYR A 168 -4.66 -4.06 -8.36
N ILE A 169 -5.46 -3.37 -7.58
CA ILE A 169 -6.37 -2.32 -8.04
C ILE A 169 -5.77 -0.99 -7.61
N VAL A 170 -5.24 -0.23 -8.56
CA VAL A 170 -4.61 1.06 -8.30
C VAL A 170 -5.39 2.18 -8.95
N PHE A 171 -5.77 3.17 -8.15
CA PHE A 171 -6.34 4.43 -8.65
C PHE A 171 -5.21 5.36 -9.01
N SER A 172 -5.07 5.69 -10.29
CA SER A 172 -3.95 6.53 -10.72
C SER A 172 -4.33 7.48 -11.86
N PRO A 173 -3.70 8.66 -11.92
CA PRO A 173 -3.81 9.53 -13.08
C PRO A 173 -3.32 8.82 -14.36
N ILE A 174 -4.02 9.03 -15.48
CA ILE A 174 -3.73 8.38 -16.77
C ILE A 174 -2.30 8.56 -17.26
N LYS A 175 -1.61 9.61 -16.79
CA LYS A 175 -0.20 9.86 -17.14
C LYS A 175 0.73 8.71 -16.75
N TYR A 176 0.45 8.00 -15.64
CA TYR A 176 1.24 6.85 -15.19
C TYR A 176 1.14 5.65 -16.11
N TRP A 177 0.01 5.48 -16.76
CA TRP A 177 -0.22 4.41 -17.75
C TRP A 177 0.39 4.72 -19.13
N LYS A 178 0.60 6.01 -19.44
CA LYS A 178 1.21 6.45 -20.69
C LYS A 178 2.74 6.49 -20.63
N MET A 179 3.30 6.59 -19.45
CA MET A 179 4.76 6.55 -19.25
C MET A 179 5.21 5.09 -19.25
N HIS A 180 5.65 4.59 -20.37
CA HIS A 180 6.15 3.23 -20.67
C HIS A 180 7.34 2.75 -19.82
N GLN A 181 7.43 3.11 -18.55
CA GLN A 181 8.68 3.03 -17.83
C GLN A 181 8.73 2.03 -16.69
N LEU A 182 7.59 1.62 -16.19
CA LEU A 182 7.52 0.34 -15.52
C LEU A 182 7.39 -0.67 -16.64
N SER A 183 8.48 -1.33 -17.01
CA SER A 183 8.43 -2.39 -17.98
C SER A 183 7.55 -3.51 -17.40
N ALA A 184 6.26 -3.42 -17.67
CA ALA A 184 5.28 -4.47 -17.40
C ALA A 184 5.70 -5.81 -18.04
N LYS A 185 6.71 -5.79 -18.93
CA LYS A 185 7.30 -6.95 -19.58
C LYS A 185 8.05 -7.93 -18.66
N LYS A 186 8.29 -7.58 -17.39
CA LYS A 186 8.92 -8.52 -16.44
C LYS A 186 7.96 -9.05 -15.38
N CYS A 187 6.71 -8.60 -15.37
CA CYS A 187 5.72 -9.09 -14.39
C CYS A 187 4.70 -10.07 -15.01
N ILE A 188 4.83 -10.40 -16.31
CA ILE A 188 3.83 -11.23 -17.03
C ILE A 188 4.48 -12.49 -17.67
N ASP A 189 5.78 -12.70 -17.53
CA ASP A 189 6.45 -13.93 -17.97
C ASP A 189 6.67 -14.92 -16.82
#